data_8e97891b9a5b31ad890f5c69cba390ed
#
_entry.id   8e97891b9a5b31ad890f5c69cba390ed
#
_cell.length_a   1.000
_cell.length_b   1.000
_cell.length_c   1.000
_cell.angle_alpha   90.00
_cell.angle_beta   90.00
_cell.angle_gamma   90.00
#
_symmetry.space_group_name_H-M   'P 1'
#
loop_
_entity.id
_entity.type
_entity.pdbx_description
1 polymer ?
#
loop_
_entity_poly.entity_id
_entity_poly.type
_entity_poly.pdbx_seq_one_letter_code
_entity_poly.pdbx_strand_id
1 'polypeptide(L)'
;MTTTSKVLLPPGGQRILVVQAHPDDAEHLCGGTMALLAAEGKAIHYLFVTRGDKGSDDPVMTPERLATIREQEQRRAAATLGVQTLTFLDGYLDGEVEPTIALRREIALVVRQWKPDVVFTLDPWRKNEIHPDHRAVGMCTVDALASARGRMYYPEQLHDGVTPHNARQIYFFPTDRANHWVDISSVVEKKIAALCCHESQTKHRDIPAWIYQQGILAGAPHKMKYAESFHHYVM
;
A
#
# COMPACT_ATOMS: atom_id res chain seq x y z
N MET A 1 17.62 -4.19 -21.01
CA MET A 1 16.26 -4.21 -20.43
C MET A 1 15.70 -2.80 -20.54
N THR A 2 14.59 -2.60 -21.23
CA THR A 2 13.92 -1.30 -21.34
C THR A 2 13.30 -0.98 -19.97
N THR A 3 13.83 0.03 -19.29
CA THR A 3 13.27 0.51 -18.02
C THR A 3 11.94 1.18 -18.32
N THR A 4 10.84 0.56 -17.94
CA THR A 4 9.51 1.18 -18.07
C THR A 4 9.34 2.19 -16.95
N SER A 5 9.09 3.45 -17.30
CA SER A 5 8.88 4.54 -16.33
C SER A 5 7.44 4.63 -15.80
N LYS A 6 6.61 3.62 -16.06
CA LYS A 6 5.18 3.57 -15.69
C LYS A 6 4.80 2.22 -15.11
N VAL A 7 3.74 2.20 -14.32
CA VAL A 7 3.13 0.94 -13.86
C VAL A 7 2.63 0.14 -15.05
N LEU A 8 3.00 -1.14 -15.11
CA LEU A 8 2.47 -2.05 -16.12
C LEU A 8 1.09 -2.53 -15.66
N LEU A 9 0.07 -2.10 -16.36
CA LEU A 9 -1.30 -2.59 -16.15
C LEU A 9 -1.63 -3.66 -17.19
N PRO A 10 -2.42 -4.68 -16.84
CA PRO A 10 -2.97 -5.59 -17.83
C PRO A 10 -3.88 -4.81 -18.81
N PRO A 11 -4.07 -5.26 -20.06
CA PRO A 11 -4.97 -4.62 -21.01
C PRO A 11 -6.35 -4.35 -20.38
N GLY A 12 -6.80 -3.09 -20.40
CA GLY A 12 -8.07 -2.68 -19.79
C GLY A 12 -8.07 -2.57 -18.26
N GLY A 13 -6.92 -2.78 -17.59
CA GLY A 13 -6.81 -2.69 -16.14
C GLY A 13 -7.17 -1.31 -15.60
N GLN A 14 -8.09 -1.26 -14.61
CA GLN A 14 -8.63 -0.03 -14.05
C GLN A 14 -8.57 0.00 -12.52
N ARG A 15 -8.48 -1.15 -11.86
CA ARG A 15 -8.64 -1.28 -10.41
C ARG A 15 -7.33 -1.65 -9.72
N ILE A 16 -6.94 -0.82 -8.79
CA ILE A 16 -5.73 -0.97 -7.98
C ILE A 16 -6.15 -1.22 -6.53
N LEU A 17 -5.56 -2.21 -5.89
CA LEU A 17 -5.67 -2.43 -4.45
C LEU A 17 -4.28 -2.22 -3.83
N VAL A 18 -4.21 -1.40 -2.78
CA VAL A 18 -3.00 -1.25 -1.96
C VAL A 18 -3.30 -1.81 -0.58
N VAL A 19 -2.62 -2.89 -0.21
CA VAL A 19 -2.74 -3.51 1.12
C VAL A 19 -1.54 -3.11 1.94
N GLN A 20 -1.79 -2.49 3.08
CA GLN A 20 -0.76 -1.89 3.92
C GLN A 20 -1.04 -2.13 5.40
N ALA A 21 0.00 -2.05 6.22
CA ALA A 21 -0.11 -2.30 7.65
C ALA A 21 -0.68 -1.09 8.39
N HIS A 22 -0.14 0.11 8.10
CA HIS A 22 -0.43 1.32 8.85
C HIS A 22 -0.84 2.48 7.93
N PRO A 23 -1.59 3.46 8.46
CA PRO A 23 -1.69 4.77 7.84
C PRO A 23 -0.31 5.37 7.62
N ASP A 24 -0.04 5.89 6.42
CA ASP A 24 1.20 6.48 5.88
C ASP A 24 2.11 5.54 5.05
N ASP A 25 2.01 4.23 5.16
CA ASP A 25 2.86 3.30 4.40
C ASP A 25 2.86 3.59 2.89
N ALA A 26 1.67 3.77 2.30
CA ALA A 26 1.55 4.04 0.87
C ALA A 26 2.12 5.40 0.50
N GLU A 27 1.89 6.44 1.29
CA GLU A 27 2.39 7.79 1.04
C GLU A 27 3.92 7.81 1.07
N HIS A 28 4.53 7.10 2.01
CA HIS A 28 5.98 6.92 2.07
C HIS A 28 6.54 6.19 0.84
N LEU A 29 5.91 5.10 0.42
CA LEU A 29 6.56 4.08 -0.41
C LEU A 29 6.08 4.06 -1.86
N CYS A 30 4.80 4.41 -2.12
CA CYS A 30 4.21 4.40 -3.46
C CYS A 30 3.27 5.57 -3.75
N GLY A 31 3.27 6.63 -2.91
CA GLY A 31 2.34 7.76 -3.03
C GLY A 31 2.41 8.50 -4.37
N GLY A 32 3.61 8.66 -4.93
CA GLY A 32 3.79 9.26 -6.26
C GLY A 32 3.16 8.40 -7.36
N THR A 33 3.37 7.09 -7.30
CA THR A 33 2.76 6.12 -8.21
C THR A 33 1.25 6.16 -8.11
N MET A 34 0.69 6.22 -6.90
CA MET A 34 -0.76 6.33 -6.71
C MET A 34 -1.32 7.64 -7.26
N ALA A 35 -0.60 8.76 -7.09
CA ALA A 35 -0.98 10.05 -7.67
C ALA A 35 -1.04 10.03 -9.21
N LEU A 36 -0.09 9.33 -9.86
CA LEU A 36 -0.08 9.15 -11.33
C LEU A 36 -1.27 8.30 -11.78
N LEU A 37 -1.50 7.16 -11.13
CA LEU A 37 -2.60 6.26 -11.45
C LEU A 37 -3.97 6.94 -11.24
N ALA A 38 -4.13 7.70 -10.16
CA ALA A 38 -5.34 8.49 -9.92
C ALA A 38 -5.57 9.55 -11.01
N ALA A 39 -4.50 10.24 -11.44
CA ALA A 39 -4.57 11.22 -12.54
C ALA A 39 -4.93 10.56 -13.89
N GLU A 40 -4.60 9.28 -14.08
CA GLU A 40 -5.01 8.48 -15.23
C GLU A 40 -6.46 7.93 -15.10
N GLY A 41 -7.19 8.30 -14.04
CA GLY A 41 -8.57 7.87 -13.81
C GLY A 41 -8.70 6.43 -13.29
N LYS A 42 -7.63 5.84 -12.73
CA LYS A 42 -7.69 4.51 -12.15
C LYS A 42 -8.44 4.52 -10.81
N ALA A 43 -9.23 3.50 -10.56
CA ALA A 43 -9.90 3.30 -9.29
C ALA A 43 -8.93 2.67 -8.29
N ILE A 44 -8.63 3.39 -7.21
CA ILE A 44 -7.65 2.98 -6.20
C ILE A 44 -8.36 2.76 -4.87
N HIS A 45 -8.11 1.60 -4.27
CA HIS A 45 -8.60 1.23 -2.94
C HIS A 45 -7.41 0.98 -2.01
N TYR A 46 -7.38 1.68 -0.89
CA TYR A 46 -6.44 1.46 0.21
C TYR A 46 -7.09 0.58 1.27
N LEU A 47 -6.46 -0.55 1.59
CA LEU A 47 -6.82 -1.45 2.66
C LEU A 47 -5.76 -1.40 3.75
N PHE A 48 -6.15 -0.98 4.95
CA PHE A 48 -5.30 -0.92 6.14
C PHE A 48 -5.63 -2.07 7.07
N VAL A 49 -4.60 -2.75 7.54
CA VAL A 49 -4.78 -3.82 8.52
C VAL A 49 -4.92 -3.24 9.93
N THR A 50 -4.12 -2.23 10.28
CA THR A 50 -4.23 -1.52 11.55
C THR A 50 -4.55 -0.03 11.36
N ARG A 51 -4.84 0.65 12.45
CA ARG A 51 -4.97 2.11 12.50
C ARG A 51 -3.71 2.82 12.98
N GLY A 52 -2.62 2.07 13.24
CA GLY A 52 -1.36 2.64 13.73
C GLY A 52 -1.48 3.24 15.12
N ASP A 53 -2.20 2.57 15.99
CA ASP A 53 -2.65 3.04 17.30
C ASP A 53 -1.55 3.11 18.38
N LYS A 54 -0.32 2.63 18.04
CA LYS A 54 0.83 2.65 18.98
C LYS A 54 1.99 3.54 18.54
N GLY A 55 1.86 4.28 17.47
CA GLY A 55 2.93 5.12 16.90
C GLY A 55 3.06 6.50 17.58
N SER A 56 3.11 6.59 18.93
CA SER A 56 3.30 7.87 19.64
C SER A 56 4.13 7.70 20.90
N ASP A 57 5.05 8.65 21.13
CA ASP A 57 5.84 8.77 22.37
C ASP A 57 5.19 9.74 23.36
N ASP A 58 4.04 10.34 23.05
CA ASP A 58 3.33 11.26 23.96
C ASP A 58 2.71 10.46 25.11
N PRO A 59 3.13 10.68 26.38
CA PRO A 59 2.69 9.90 27.53
C PRO A 59 1.19 10.06 27.87
N VAL A 60 0.52 11.08 27.30
CA VAL A 60 -0.93 11.29 27.48
C VAL A 60 -1.76 10.84 26.28
N MET A 61 -1.13 10.32 25.23
CA MET A 61 -1.80 9.76 24.09
C MET A 61 -2.36 8.37 24.43
N THR A 62 -3.61 8.11 24.01
CA THR A 62 -4.17 6.75 24.09
C THR A 62 -4.24 6.10 22.71
N PRO A 63 -4.21 4.77 22.62
CA PRO A 63 -4.31 4.05 21.36
C PRO A 63 -5.56 4.46 20.54
N GLU A 64 -6.71 4.57 21.18
CA GLU A 64 -7.98 4.91 20.53
C GLU A 64 -7.96 6.34 19.98
N ARG A 65 -7.37 7.26 20.74
CA ARG A 65 -7.22 8.66 20.30
C ARG A 65 -6.27 8.76 19.10
N LEU A 66 -5.12 8.05 19.18
CA LEU A 66 -4.16 8.04 18.09
C LEU A 66 -4.74 7.40 16.82
N ALA A 67 -5.42 6.26 16.95
CA ALA A 67 -6.11 5.61 15.84
C ALA A 67 -7.07 6.56 15.13
N THR A 68 -7.87 7.32 15.89
CA THR A 68 -8.81 8.31 15.35
C THR A 68 -8.08 9.42 14.60
N ILE A 69 -6.98 9.94 15.15
CA ILE A 69 -6.16 10.98 14.51
C ILE A 69 -5.58 10.44 13.21
N ARG A 70 -4.91 9.29 13.25
CA ARG A 70 -4.23 8.71 12.08
C ARG A 70 -5.22 8.33 10.96
N GLU A 71 -6.43 7.88 11.30
CA GLU A 71 -7.46 7.62 10.32
C GLU A 71 -7.89 8.92 9.60
N GLN A 72 -8.06 10.04 10.33
CA GLN A 72 -8.39 11.34 9.74
C GLN A 72 -7.23 11.89 8.88
N GLU A 73 -6.00 11.74 9.33
CA GLU A 73 -4.80 12.10 8.57
C GLU A 73 -4.74 11.32 7.26
N GLN A 74 -4.96 10.00 7.33
CA GLN A 74 -4.98 9.13 6.15
C GLN A 74 -6.07 9.51 5.15
N ARG A 75 -7.25 9.90 5.60
CA ARG A 75 -8.32 10.36 4.70
C ARG A 75 -7.92 11.63 3.96
N ARG A 76 -7.23 12.58 4.62
CA ARG A 76 -6.68 13.79 3.97
C ARG A 76 -5.57 13.45 2.98
N ALA A 77 -4.66 12.57 3.35
CA ALA A 77 -3.57 12.10 2.50
C ALA A 77 -4.09 11.42 1.23
N ALA A 78 -5.04 10.50 1.37
CA ALA A 78 -5.69 9.81 0.26
C ALA A 78 -6.38 10.80 -0.69
N ALA A 79 -7.13 11.77 -0.16
CA ALA A 79 -7.78 12.81 -0.97
C ALA A 79 -6.74 13.65 -1.73
N THR A 80 -5.60 13.97 -1.12
CA THR A 80 -4.49 14.68 -1.76
C THR A 80 -3.94 13.89 -2.94
N LEU A 81 -3.80 12.58 -2.84
CA LEU A 81 -3.34 11.72 -3.94
C LEU A 81 -4.40 11.47 -5.01
N GLY A 82 -5.68 11.62 -4.68
CA GLY A 82 -6.82 11.28 -5.54
C GLY A 82 -7.32 9.85 -5.35
N VAL A 83 -7.00 9.23 -4.22
CA VAL A 83 -7.49 7.91 -3.82
C VAL A 83 -8.89 8.05 -3.23
N GLN A 84 -9.86 7.25 -3.73
CA GLN A 84 -11.27 7.44 -3.41
C GLN A 84 -11.80 6.48 -2.34
N THR A 85 -11.22 5.29 -2.23
CA THR A 85 -11.74 4.22 -1.37
C THR A 85 -10.72 3.83 -0.32
N LEU A 86 -11.14 3.84 0.95
CA LEU A 86 -10.34 3.42 2.09
C LEU A 86 -11.16 2.44 2.94
N THR A 87 -10.52 1.35 3.34
CA THR A 87 -11.07 0.38 4.31
C THR A 87 -10.03 0.13 5.39
N PHE A 88 -10.46 0.19 6.64
CA PHE A 88 -9.67 -0.23 7.79
C PHE A 88 -10.27 -1.53 8.33
N LEU A 89 -9.45 -2.56 8.49
CA LEU A 89 -9.88 -3.77 9.17
C LEU A 89 -10.04 -3.52 10.68
N ASP A 90 -10.90 -4.28 11.31
CA ASP A 90 -11.13 -4.18 12.75
C ASP A 90 -10.45 -5.34 13.50
N GLY A 91 -10.04 -5.07 14.75
CA GLY A 91 -9.49 -6.10 15.63
C GLY A 91 -7.98 -6.35 15.48
N TYR A 92 -7.27 -5.54 14.68
CA TYR A 92 -5.81 -5.62 14.53
C TYR A 92 -5.16 -4.39 15.17
N LEU A 93 -4.20 -4.63 16.07
CA LEU A 93 -3.45 -3.59 16.76
C LEU A 93 -2.05 -3.43 16.14
N ASP A 94 -1.56 -2.21 16.10
CA ASP A 94 -0.21 -1.88 15.63
C ASP A 94 0.85 -2.63 16.45
N GLY A 95 1.81 -3.25 15.75
CA GLY A 95 2.89 -4.04 16.35
C GLY A 95 2.48 -5.47 16.77
N GLU A 96 1.20 -5.86 16.60
CA GLU A 96 0.68 -7.16 17.04
C GLU A 96 0.06 -7.97 15.89
N VAL A 97 0.28 -7.57 14.65
CA VAL A 97 -0.28 -8.29 13.50
C VAL A 97 0.49 -9.60 13.27
N GLU A 98 -0.23 -10.71 13.33
CA GLU A 98 0.28 -12.04 13.02
C GLU A 98 -0.22 -12.53 11.66
N PRO A 99 0.56 -13.36 10.93
CA PRO A 99 0.15 -13.91 9.65
C PRO A 99 -0.84 -15.08 9.84
N THR A 100 -2.08 -14.75 10.19
CA THR A 100 -3.13 -15.72 10.51
C THR A 100 -4.01 -16.06 9.32
N ILE A 101 -4.71 -17.21 9.40
CA ILE A 101 -5.74 -17.58 8.42
C ILE A 101 -6.91 -16.59 8.45
N ALA A 102 -7.21 -15.99 9.61
CA ALA A 102 -8.26 -14.98 9.74
C ALA A 102 -7.93 -13.74 8.90
N LEU A 103 -6.75 -13.15 9.08
CA LEU A 103 -6.32 -11.98 8.29
C LEU A 103 -6.29 -12.30 6.79
N ARG A 104 -5.72 -13.45 6.40
CA ARG A 104 -5.72 -13.89 5.00
C ARG A 104 -7.14 -13.99 4.42
N ARG A 105 -8.11 -14.51 5.19
CA ARG A 105 -9.53 -14.63 4.80
C ARG A 105 -10.15 -13.26 4.57
N GLU A 106 -9.92 -12.29 5.44
CA GLU A 106 -10.45 -10.94 5.30
C GLU A 106 -9.87 -10.22 4.08
N ILE A 107 -8.55 -10.29 3.86
CA ILE A 107 -7.92 -9.73 2.67
C ILE A 107 -8.46 -10.41 1.40
N ALA A 108 -8.63 -11.75 1.41
CA ALA A 108 -9.19 -12.48 0.27
C ALA A 108 -10.63 -12.03 -0.07
N LEU A 109 -11.44 -11.70 0.95
CA LEU A 109 -12.78 -11.15 0.74
C LEU A 109 -12.72 -9.79 0.04
N VAL A 110 -11.86 -8.88 0.49
CA VAL A 110 -11.67 -7.57 -0.15
C VAL A 110 -11.20 -7.74 -1.60
N VAL A 111 -10.26 -8.64 -1.87
CA VAL A 111 -9.80 -8.96 -3.24
C VAL A 111 -10.95 -9.44 -4.11
N ARG A 112 -11.82 -10.31 -3.61
CA ARG A 112 -12.99 -10.82 -4.35
C ARG A 112 -14.05 -9.75 -4.61
N GLN A 113 -14.29 -8.87 -3.64
CA GLN A 113 -15.26 -7.77 -3.74
C GLN A 113 -14.76 -6.65 -4.66
N TRP A 114 -13.51 -6.20 -4.46
CA TRP A 114 -12.92 -5.10 -5.23
C TRP A 114 -12.50 -5.53 -6.63
N LYS A 115 -12.11 -6.79 -6.81
CA LYS A 115 -11.62 -7.35 -8.09
C LYS A 115 -10.46 -6.55 -8.69
N PRO A 116 -9.33 -6.38 -7.99
CA PRO A 116 -8.20 -5.60 -8.47
C PRO A 116 -7.52 -6.27 -9.67
N ASP A 117 -7.10 -5.46 -10.62
CA ASP A 117 -6.23 -5.90 -11.73
C ASP A 117 -4.78 -6.01 -11.26
N VAL A 118 -4.39 -5.11 -10.35
CA VAL A 118 -3.04 -5.00 -9.80
C VAL A 118 -3.13 -4.77 -8.28
N VAL A 119 -2.25 -5.43 -7.54
CA VAL A 119 -2.13 -5.26 -6.10
C VAL A 119 -0.75 -4.70 -5.76
N PHE A 120 -0.73 -3.74 -4.86
CA PHE A 120 0.48 -3.22 -4.22
C PHE A 120 0.47 -3.63 -2.75
N THR A 121 1.62 -4.11 -2.23
CA THR A 121 1.72 -4.47 -0.82
C THR A 121 3.17 -4.48 -0.35
N LEU A 122 3.35 -4.62 0.96
CA LEU A 122 4.65 -4.74 1.61
C LEU A 122 5.39 -6.01 1.16
N ASP A 123 6.72 -5.93 0.97
CA ASP A 123 7.54 -7.09 0.58
C ASP A 123 7.85 -7.96 1.82
N PRO A 124 7.20 -9.13 2.00
CA PRO A 124 7.41 -9.95 3.19
C PRO A 124 8.78 -10.66 3.18
N TRP A 125 9.48 -10.67 2.07
CA TRP A 125 10.79 -11.29 1.90
C TRP A 125 11.94 -10.29 1.88
N ARG A 126 11.65 -9.00 2.13
CA ARG A 126 12.67 -7.96 2.23
C ARG A 126 13.64 -8.31 3.34
N LYS A 127 14.93 -8.32 3.03
CA LYS A 127 15.97 -8.59 4.00
C LYS A 127 15.98 -7.53 5.11
N ASN A 128 16.04 -7.97 6.35
CA ASN A 128 16.05 -7.10 7.53
C ASN A 128 14.80 -6.20 7.67
N GLU A 129 13.64 -6.63 7.14
CA GLU A 129 12.39 -5.98 7.52
C GLU A 129 12.09 -6.26 8.98
N ILE A 130 12.27 -5.22 9.81
CA ILE A 130 12.17 -5.37 11.27
C ILE A 130 10.73 -5.24 11.78
N HIS A 131 9.86 -4.54 11.04
CA HIS A 131 8.48 -4.36 11.49
C HIS A 131 7.68 -5.65 11.33
N PRO A 132 7.16 -6.23 12.44
CA PRO A 132 6.44 -7.51 12.36
C PRO A 132 5.20 -7.40 11.47
N ASP A 133 4.44 -6.31 11.57
CA ASP A 133 3.22 -6.09 10.81
C ASP A 133 3.48 -6.04 9.31
N HIS A 134 4.58 -5.42 8.87
CA HIS A 134 4.93 -5.37 7.45
C HIS A 134 5.15 -6.78 6.88
N ARG A 135 5.84 -7.63 7.62
CA ARG A 135 6.04 -9.04 7.21
C ARG A 135 4.73 -9.82 7.19
N ALA A 136 3.91 -9.66 8.24
CA ALA A 136 2.64 -10.36 8.38
C ALA A 136 1.64 -9.95 7.31
N VAL A 137 1.46 -8.64 7.07
CA VAL A 137 0.54 -8.10 6.06
C VAL A 137 0.98 -8.50 4.65
N GLY A 138 2.27 -8.36 4.34
CA GLY A 138 2.79 -8.78 3.04
C GLY A 138 2.57 -10.27 2.78
N MET A 139 2.86 -11.14 3.76
CA MET A 139 2.65 -12.59 3.66
C MET A 139 1.17 -12.93 3.50
N CYS A 140 0.30 -12.38 4.35
CA CYS A 140 -1.14 -12.61 4.26
C CYS A 140 -1.73 -12.11 2.94
N THR A 141 -1.20 -11.02 2.37
CA THR A 141 -1.66 -10.52 1.08
C THR A 141 -1.35 -11.52 -0.04
N VAL A 142 -0.12 -12.02 -0.10
CA VAL A 142 0.26 -13.04 -1.10
C VAL A 142 -0.61 -14.29 -0.99
N ASP A 143 -0.77 -14.79 0.23
CA ASP A 143 -1.60 -15.96 0.51
C ASP A 143 -3.09 -15.72 0.20
N ALA A 144 -3.58 -14.50 0.44
CA ALA A 144 -4.94 -14.09 0.11
C ALA A 144 -5.18 -14.08 -1.40
N LEU A 145 -4.22 -13.57 -2.19
CA LEU A 145 -4.30 -13.60 -3.64
C LEU A 145 -4.36 -15.04 -4.18
N ALA A 146 -3.55 -15.94 -3.62
CA ALA A 146 -3.59 -17.35 -3.96
C ALA A 146 -4.94 -18.00 -3.61
N SER A 147 -5.54 -17.61 -2.48
CA SER A 147 -6.83 -18.14 -2.00
C SER A 147 -8.03 -17.54 -2.76
N ALA A 148 -7.99 -16.25 -3.07
CA ALA A 148 -9.11 -15.53 -3.68
C ALA A 148 -9.52 -16.07 -5.06
N ARG A 149 -8.57 -16.64 -5.82
CA ARG A 149 -8.82 -17.23 -7.14
C ARG A 149 -9.54 -18.57 -7.12
N GLY A 150 -9.55 -19.27 -5.97
CA GLY A 150 -10.06 -20.63 -5.86
C GLY A 150 -11.43 -20.67 -5.19
N ARG A 151 -12.36 -21.47 -5.75
CA ARG A 151 -13.71 -21.64 -5.20
C ARG A 151 -13.76 -22.43 -3.89
N MET A 152 -12.76 -23.29 -3.66
CA MET A 152 -12.70 -24.16 -2.47
C MET A 152 -12.12 -23.47 -1.24
N TYR A 153 -11.50 -22.28 -1.42
CA TYR A 153 -11.02 -21.45 -0.31
C TYR A 153 -12.13 -20.49 0.12
N TYR A 154 -12.50 -20.51 1.39
CA TYR A 154 -13.51 -19.63 1.97
C TYR A 154 -14.81 -19.62 1.16
N PRO A 155 -15.46 -20.79 0.92
CA PRO A 155 -16.66 -20.88 0.09
C PRO A 155 -17.83 -20.05 0.64
N GLU A 156 -17.84 -19.81 1.94
CA GLU A 156 -18.82 -18.95 2.62
C GLU A 156 -18.78 -17.49 2.17
N GLN A 157 -17.72 -17.04 1.51
CA GLN A 157 -17.63 -15.71 0.93
C GLN A 157 -18.31 -15.58 -0.43
N LEU A 158 -18.62 -16.71 -1.07
CA LEU A 158 -19.12 -16.74 -2.44
C LEU A 158 -20.65 -16.67 -2.49
N HIS A 159 -21.18 -15.54 -2.04
CA HIS A 159 -22.60 -15.20 -2.04
C HIS A 159 -22.79 -13.75 -2.51
N ASP A 160 -24.01 -13.31 -2.77
CA ASP A 160 -24.40 -11.94 -3.13
C ASP A 160 -23.55 -11.34 -4.27
N GLY A 161 -23.22 -12.16 -5.29
CA GLY A 161 -22.43 -11.73 -6.44
C GLY A 161 -20.92 -11.70 -6.23
N VAL A 162 -20.42 -12.06 -5.04
CA VAL A 162 -18.99 -12.26 -4.80
C VAL A 162 -18.54 -13.54 -5.49
N THR A 163 -17.52 -13.43 -6.33
CA THR A 163 -16.97 -14.54 -7.13
C THR A 163 -15.47 -14.64 -6.94
N PRO A 164 -14.86 -15.82 -7.21
CA PRO A 164 -13.40 -15.92 -7.26
C PRO A 164 -12.80 -14.86 -8.17
N HIS A 165 -11.65 -14.32 -7.76
CA HIS A 165 -10.94 -13.33 -8.53
C HIS A 165 -9.45 -13.63 -8.56
N ASN A 166 -8.82 -13.40 -9.72
CA ASN A 166 -7.40 -13.58 -9.94
C ASN A 166 -6.77 -12.23 -10.33
N ALA A 167 -6.19 -11.53 -9.36
CA ALA A 167 -5.30 -10.41 -9.67
C ALA A 167 -4.05 -10.95 -10.37
N ARG A 168 -3.63 -10.29 -11.45
CA ARG A 168 -2.57 -10.82 -12.33
C ARG A 168 -1.18 -10.29 -12.01
N GLN A 169 -1.09 -9.19 -11.28
CA GLN A 169 0.17 -8.50 -11.02
C GLN A 169 0.23 -8.02 -9.58
N ILE A 170 1.43 -8.13 -9.01
CA ILE A 170 1.71 -7.61 -7.68
C ILE A 170 2.98 -6.76 -7.70
N TYR A 171 2.96 -5.65 -7.00
CA TYR A 171 4.07 -4.75 -6.77
C TYR A 171 4.39 -4.72 -5.28
N PHE A 172 5.58 -5.15 -4.93
CA PHE A 172 6.06 -5.17 -3.55
C PHE A 172 6.88 -3.93 -3.23
N PHE A 173 6.66 -3.33 -2.06
CA PHE A 173 7.36 -2.17 -1.53
C PHE A 173 7.46 -2.21 0.03
N PRO A 174 8.52 -1.60 0.66
CA PRO A 174 9.81 -1.37 0.03
C PRO A 174 10.49 -2.71 -0.24
N THR A 175 11.39 -2.76 -1.21
CA THR A 175 12.05 -4.01 -1.58
C THR A 175 13.55 -3.82 -1.79
N ASP A 176 14.33 -4.86 -1.53
CA ASP A 176 15.76 -4.95 -1.84
C ASP A 176 16.03 -5.67 -3.18
N ARG A 177 14.97 -6.08 -3.88
CA ARG A 177 15.01 -6.81 -5.16
C ARG A 177 14.26 -6.06 -6.26
N ALA A 178 14.38 -4.73 -6.28
CA ALA A 178 13.67 -3.90 -7.25
C ALA A 178 14.02 -4.32 -8.69
N ASN A 179 12.98 -4.48 -9.50
CA ASN A 179 13.06 -4.78 -10.93
C ASN A 179 12.17 -3.86 -11.77
N HIS A 180 11.48 -2.92 -11.13
CA HIS A 180 10.58 -1.97 -11.76
C HIS A 180 10.67 -0.60 -11.08
N TRP A 181 10.71 0.47 -11.89
CA TRP A 181 10.81 1.85 -11.41
C TRP A 181 9.73 2.70 -12.08
N VAL A 182 9.10 3.57 -11.31
CA VAL A 182 8.09 4.52 -11.79
C VAL A 182 8.64 5.93 -11.63
N ASP A 183 8.67 6.70 -12.72
CA ASP A 183 9.06 8.10 -12.70
C ASP A 183 7.95 8.95 -12.07
N ILE A 184 8.21 9.50 -10.89
CA ILE A 184 7.28 10.33 -10.14
C ILE A 184 7.64 11.83 -10.19
N SER A 185 8.54 12.22 -11.09
CA SER A 185 9.08 13.60 -11.13
C SER A 185 8.00 14.67 -11.29
N SER A 186 6.92 14.36 -12.00
CA SER A 186 5.79 15.29 -12.19
C SER A 186 4.83 15.41 -11.01
N VAL A 187 4.91 14.49 -10.04
CA VAL A 187 3.98 14.39 -8.91
C VAL A 187 4.66 14.33 -7.55
N VAL A 188 5.97 14.51 -7.48
CA VAL A 188 6.74 14.41 -6.23
C VAL A 188 6.22 15.37 -5.17
N GLU A 189 5.83 16.59 -5.55
CA GLU A 189 5.23 17.58 -4.63
C GLU A 189 3.89 17.10 -4.06
N LYS A 190 3.11 16.40 -4.88
CA LYS A 190 1.84 15.82 -4.45
C LYS A 190 2.05 14.68 -3.45
N LYS A 191 3.08 13.86 -3.65
CA LYS A 191 3.52 12.83 -2.68
C LYS A 191 3.94 13.47 -1.35
N ILE A 192 4.76 14.54 -1.41
CA ILE A 192 5.20 15.28 -0.22
C ILE A 192 4.00 15.85 0.54
N ALA A 193 3.08 16.53 -0.16
CA ALA A 193 1.89 17.09 0.45
C ALA A 193 1.01 16.04 1.12
N ALA A 194 0.85 14.87 0.49
CA ALA A 194 0.09 13.77 1.06
C ALA A 194 0.73 13.22 2.33
N LEU A 195 2.05 12.98 2.31
CA LEU A 195 2.76 12.47 3.47
C LEU A 195 2.75 13.49 4.63
N CYS A 196 2.83 14.78 4.36
CA CYS A 196 2.71 15.83 5.36
C CYS A 196 1.31 15.90 6.02
N CYS A 197 0.28 15.27 5.45
CA CYS A 197 -1.03 15.14 6.12
C CYS A 197 -0.97 14.28 7.38
N HIS A 198 0.04 13.43 7.52
CA HIS A 198 0.27 12.58 8.69
C HIS A 198 1.06 13.32 9.77
N GLU A 199 0.52 14.45 10.24
CA GLU A 199 1.18 15.35 11.19
C GLU A 199 1.61 14.65 12.47
N SER A 200 0.81 13.70 12.96
CA SER A 200 1.13 12.92 14.16
C SER A 200 2.44 12.11 14.00
N GLN A 201 2.85 11.80 12.77
CA GLN A 201 4.04 10.98 12.45
C GLN A 201 5.19 11.80 11.85
N THR A 202 4.90 12.95 11.25
CA THR A 202 5.85 13.66 10.38
C THR A 202 6.32 15.02 10.92
N LYS A 203 5.64 15.60 11.92
CA LYS A 203 5.88 16.98 12.40
C LYS A 203 7.32 17.29 12.83
N HIS A 204 8.12 16.28 13.16
CA HIS A 204 9.51 16.44 13.59
C HIS A 204 10.53 16.02 12.51
N ARG A 205 10.10 15.81 11.28
CA ARG A 205 10.93 15.33 10.16
C ARG A 205 10.91 16.34 9.01
N ASP A 206 12.05 16.49 8.33
CA ASP A 206 12.10 17.18 7.04
C ASP A 206 11.63 16.21 5.93
N ILE A 207 10.31 16.13 5.78
CA ILE A 207 9.68 15.22 4.81
C ILE A 207 10.10 15.56 3.36
N PRO A 208 10.10 16.85 2.92
CA PRO A 208 10.57 17.18 1.58
C PRO A 208 11.98 16.69 1.30
N ALA A 209 12.93 16.99 2.16
CA ALA A 209 14.35 16.58 1.97
C ALA A 209 14.44 15.04 1.90
N TRP A 210 13.74 14.32 2.76
CA TRP A 210 13.74 12.86 2.77
C TRP A 210 13.16 12.28 1.48
N ILE A 211 11.99 12.74 1.01
CA ILE A 211 11.35 12.27 -0.22
C ILE A 211 12.22 12.53 -1.45
N TYR A 212 12.79 13.75 -1.56
CA TYR A 212 13.71 14.05 -2.67
C TYR A 212 14.93 13.13 -2.68
N GLN A 213 15.55 12.91 -1.52
CA GLN A 213 16.70 12.03 -1.40
C GLN A 213 16.35 10.60 -1.84
N GLN A 214 15.27 10.02 -1.33
CA GLN A 214 14.85 8.68 -1.71
C GLN A 214 14.50 8.59 -3.20
N GLY A 215 13.77 9.58 -3.72
CA GLY A 215 13.43 9.66 -5.14
C GLY A 215 14.64 9.75 -6.07
N ILE A 216 15.67 10.55 -5.69
CA ILE A 216 16.94 10.65 -6.43
C ILE A 216 17.67 9.31 -6.40
N LEU A 217 17.80 8.69 -5.22
CA LEU A 217 18.51 7.40 -5.09
C LEU A 217 17.88 6.30 -5.96
N ALA A 218 16.56 6.25 -6.01
CA ALA A 218 15.85 5.29 -6.86
C ALA A 218 15.92 5.66 -8.35
N GLY A 219 15.85 6.96 -8.69
CA GLY A 219 15.71 7.44 -10.06
C GLY A 219 17.01 7.55 -10.84
N ALA A 220 18.11 7.99 -10.19
CA ALA A 220 19.37 8.31 -10.86
C ALA A 220 19.94 7.17 -11.72
N PRO A 221 19.95 5.89 -11.29
CA PRO A 221 20.44 4.78 -12.11
C PRO A 221 19.61 4.57 -13.39
N HIS A 222 18.38 5.08 -13.42
CA HIS A 222 17.42 4.91 -14.50
C HIS A 222 17.15 6.18 -15.30
N LYS A 223 17.96 7.25 -15.09
CA LYS A 223 17.82 8.57 -15.73
C LYS A 223 16.48 9.26 -15.45
N MET A 224 15.89 8.98 -14.28
CA MET A 224 14.70 9.63 -13.74
C MET A 224 15.13 10.62 -12.66
N LYS A 225 14.50 11.81 -12.60
CA LYS A 225 14.84 12.80 -11.57
C LYS A 225 14.41 12.30 -10.18
N TYR A 226 13.20 11.77 -10.10
CA TYR A 226 12.66 11.13 -8.91
C TYR A 226 11.91 9.87 -9.31
N ALA A 227 12.15 8.75 -8.63
CA ALA A 227 11.43 7.51 -8.89
C ALA A 227 11.00 6.80 -7.60
N GLU A 228 10.01 5.95 -7.74
CA GLU A 228 9.65 4.90 -6.78
C GLU A 228 10.05 3.55 -7.36
N SER A 229 10.52 2.64 -6.51
CA SER A 229 11.05 1.33 -6.93
C SER A 229 10.23 0.20 -6.32
N PHE A 230 10.01 -0.84 -7.12
CA PHE A 230 9.18 -1.97 -6.79
C PHE A 230 9.82 -3.29 -7.21
N HIS A 231 9.46 -4.37 -6.51
CA HIS A 231 9.59 -5.70 -7.07
C HIS A 231 8.26 -6.08 -7.72
N HIS A 232 8.22 -6.05 -9.04
CA HIS A 232 7.06 -6.42 -9.83
C HIS A 232 7.07 -7.92 -10.15
N TYR A 233 5.96 -8.59 -9.89
CA TYR A 233 5.75 -10.01 -10.16
C TYR A 233 4.43 -10.22 -10.90
N VAL A 234 4.46 -11.05 -11.94
CA VAL A 234 3.27 -11.46 -12.70
C VAL A 234 2.89 -12.87 -12.24
N MET A 235 1.67 -13.04 -11.78
CA MET A 235 1.13 -14.28 -11.24
C MET A 235 0.49 -15.17 -12.32
#